data_5af733cc320da5ffafc0061d45098416
#
_entry.id   5af733cc320da5ffafc0061d45098416
#
_cell.length_a   1.000
_cell.length_b   1.000
_cell.length_c   1.000
_cell.angle_alpha   90.00
_cell.angle_beta   90.00
_cell.angle_gamma   90.00
#
_symmetry.space_group_name_H-M   'P 1'
#
loop_
_entity.id
_entity.type
_entity.pdbx_description
1 polymer ?
#
loop_
_entity_poly.entity_id
_entity_poly.type
_entity_poly.pdbx_seq_one_letter_code
_entity_poly.pdbx_strand_id
1 'polypeptide(L)'
;LYGENNNIAIGDKIDIGNKDYKVTGYIALSDYSALFKNNTDMMFDANKFSVAIVTDKAFDDVETEAKYCYTWNYTNDSEKNMSDKQLTKKSEKIQDILTESSLLTDYVLQRDNQAINFTGEDMGGDMVMVMVLLYIVMAIIAFVFGITTRNTIEQEAGAIGTLRASGYTKQEMVRHYFVLPALITFIAAVIGNILGYTVMKFYVASMYYGSYSLPTYVTKWNANAFILTTVIPCIIVFAVTLIVLNLSLRISPLQFLRHDLKKNKKSKVVKLPNFKFKTRFRLRIIFQN
;
A
#
# COMPACT_ATOMS: atom_id res chain seq x y z
N LEU A 1 24.70 -3.37 0.71
CA LEU A 1 24.27 -3.53 -0.69
C LEU A 1 25.48 -3.57 -1.64
N TYR A 2 26.24 -2.48 -1.84
CA TYR A 2 27.38 -2.47 -2.79
C TYR A 2 28.42 -3.56 -2.49
N GLY A 3 28.81 -3.72 -1.21
CA GLY A 3 29.75 -4.76 -0.80
C GLY A 3 29.24 -6.17 -1.08
N GLU A 4 27.96 -6.43 -0.83
CA GLU A 4 27.31 -7.70 -1.13
C GLU A 4 27.24 -7.97 -2.64
N ASN A 5 26.83 -6.96 -3.42
CA ASN A 5 26.73 -7.08 -4.87
C ASN A 5 28.08 -7.35 -5.55
N ASN A 6 29.17 -6.82 -4.97
CA ASN A 6 30.53 -6.96 -5.51
C ASN A 6 31.34 -8.03 -4.76
N ASN A 7 30.72 -8.83 -3.88
CA ASN A 7 31.38 -9.88 -3.08
C ASN A 7 32.58 -9.36 -2.26
N ILE A 8 32.47 -8.14 -1.74
CA ILE A 8 33.51 -7.53 -0.91
C ILE A 8 33.23 -7.89 0.55
N ALA A 9 34.12 -8.57 1.21
CA ALA A 9 33.99 -8.93 2.62
C ALA A 9 34.74 -7.97 3.56
N ILE A 10 34.36 -7.95 4.83
CA ILE A 10 35.15 -7.22 5.86
C ILE A 10 36.53 -7.85 5.96
N GLY A 11 37.55 -7.04 5.78
CA GLY A 11 38.95 -7.46 5.75
C GLY A 11 39.58 -7.44 4.37
N ASP A 12 38.77 -7.44 3.31
CA ASP A 12 39.25 -7.34 1.93
C ASP A 12 39.83 -5.97 1.63
N LYS A 13 40.59 -5.92 0.55
CA LYS A 13 41.15 -4.69 0.03
C LYS A 13 40.39 -4.23 -1.20
N ILE A 14 40.10 -2.94 -1.26
CA ILE A 14 39.50 -2.27 -2.42
C ILE A 14 40.49 -1.20 -2.92
N ASP A 15 40.66 -1.09 -4.24
CA ASP A 15 41.43 -0.03 -4.85
C ASP A 15 40.60 1.24 -5.00
N ILE A 16 41.07 2.34 -4.43
CA ILE A 16 40.51 3.68 -4.59
C ILE A 16 41.61 4.63 -4.98
N GLY A 17 41.59 5.14 -6.22
CA GLY A 17 42.62 6.08 -6.72
C GLY A 17 44.02 5.52 -6.69
N ASN A 18 44.24 4.30 -7.16
CA ASN A 18 45.49 3.56 -7.22
C ASN A 18 46.08 3.20 -5.85
N LYS A 19 45.31 3.20 -4.78
CA LYS A 19 45.70 2.75 -3.44
C LYS A 19 44.77 1.71 -2.88
N ASP A 20 45.35 0.72 -2.23
CA ASP A 20 44.61 -0.35 -1.53
C ASP A 20 44.12 0.10 -0.16
N TYR A 21 42.79 0.09 0.06
CA TYR A 21 42.17 0.35 1.36
C TYR A 21 41.53 -0.92 1.90
N LYS A 22 41.75 -1.18 3.19
CA LYS A 22 41.14 -2.34 3.87
C LYS A 22 39.76 -1.99 4.31
N VAL A 23 38.78 -2.83 3.94
CA VAL A 23 37.39 -2.72 4.38
C VAL A 23 37.27 -3.12 5.85
N THR A 24 36.86 -2.21 6.72
CA THR A 24 36.73 -2.45 8.16
C THR A 24 35.27 -2.70 8.59
N GLY A 25 34.29 -2.35 7.77
CA GLY A 25 32.88 -2.54 8.06
C GLY A 25 31.97 -2.03 6.95
N TYR A 26 30.68 -2.31 7.09
CA TYR A 26 29.65 -1.77 6.23
C TYR A 26 28.87 -0.69 6.97
N ILE A 27 28.44 0.32 6.24
CA ILE A 27 27.64 1.42 6.76
C ILE A 27 26.48 1.69 5.82
N ALA A 28 25.33 2.04 6.37
CA ALA A 28 24.19 2.62 5.62
C ALA A 28 24.08 4.10 6.00
N LEU A 29 24.13 4.96 5.00
CA LEU A 29 24.04 6.41 5.18
C LEU A 29 22.61 6.87 4.87
N SER A 30 22.07 7.76 5.70
CA SER A 30 20.71 8.28 5.55
C SER A 30 20.52 9.14 4.30
N ASP A 31 21.61 9.74 3.83
CA ASP A 31 21.67 10.60 2.65
C ASP A 31 22.04 9.86 1.37
N TYR A 32 22.28 8.54 1.47
CA TYR A 32 22.54 7.62 0.36
C TYR A 32 21.76 6.31 0.50
N SER A 33 20.50 6.39 0.86
CA SER A 33 19.63 5.21 0.89
C SER A 33 19.42 4.59 -0.50
N ALA A 34 19.35 5.43 -1.52
CA ALA A 34 19.48 5.05 -2.93
C ALA A 34 20.84 5.56 -3.45
N LEU A 35 21.62 4.69 -4.09
CA LEU A 35 23.02 4.97 -4.46
C LEU A 35 23.10 5.75 -5.78
N PHE A 36 22.47 6.92 -5.84
CA PHE A 36 22.62 7.85 -6.95
C PHE A 36 23.99 8.51 -6.93
N LYS A 37 24.70 8.45 -8.06
CA LYS A 37 25.98 9.14 -8.22
C LYS A 37 25.78 10.65 -8.41
N ASN A 38 24.82 11.03 -9.24
CA ASN A 38 24.43 12.41 -9.48
C ASN A 38 22.91 12.56 -9.27
N ASN A 39 22.51 13.73 -8.81
CA ASN A 39 21.07 14.01 -8.58
C ASN A 39 20.22 14.06 -9.87
N THR A 40 20.87 14.16 -11.03
CA THR A 40 20.22 14.18 -12.35
C THR A 40 20.16 12.81 -13.03
N ASP A 41 20.71 11.77 -12.42
CA ASP A 41 20.68 10.43 -12.96
C ASP A 41 19.25 9.89 -12.97
N MET A 42 18.81 9.24 -14.03
CA MET A 42 17.48 8.64 -14.12
C MET A 42 17.34 7.36 -13.27
N MET A 43 18.47 6.70 -12.99
CA MET A 43 18.54 5.44 -12.27
C MET A 43 19.85 5.35 -11.53
N PHE A 44 19.87 4.77 -10.34
CA PHE A 44 21.11 4.45 -9.63
C PHE A 44 21.62 3.05 -10.00
N ASP A 45 22.92 2.84 -9.88
CA ASP A 45 23.56 1.53 -10.11
C ASP A 45 24.41 1.15 -8.89
N ALA A 46 23.79 0.35 -8.02
CA ALA A 46 24.39 -0.13 -6.77
C ALA A 46 25.57 -1.12 -6.99
N ASN A 47 25.85 -1.54 -8.22
CA ASN A 47 27.04 -2.33 -8.55
C ASN A 47 28.25 -1.46 -8.88
N LYS A 48 28.02 -0.24 -9.37
CA LYS A 48 29.08 0.65 -9.86
C LYS A 48 29.40 1.81 -8.93
N PHE A 49 28.42 2.25 -8.14
CA PHE A 49 28.58 3.41 -7.27
C PHE A 49 28.28 3.07 -5.81
N SER A 50 29.12 3.55 -4.94
CA SER A 50 28.93 3.53 -3.49
C SER A 50 29.62 4.71 -2.82
N VAL A 51 29.29 4.93 -1.57
CA VAL A 51 29.94 5.92 -0.71
C VAL A 51 30.67 5.19 0.39
N ALA A 52 31.91 5.59 0.62
CA ALA A 52 32.74 5.04 1.69
C ALA A 52 33.13 6.15 2.68
N ILE A 53 33.24 5.82 3.95
CA ILE A 53 33.82 6.68 4.97
C ILE A 53 35.24 6.23 5.21
N VAL A 54 36.18 7.15 5.09
CA VAL A 54 37.61 6.93 5.34
C VAL A 54 38.10 7.88 6.43
N THR A 55 39.27 7.61 7.02
CA THR A 55 39.90 8.54 7.96
C THR A 55 40.50 9.74 7.20
N ASP A 56 40.68 10.89 7.87
CA ASP A 56 41.27 12.10 7.28
C ASP A 56 42.61 11.78 6.60
N LYS A 57 43.47 11.02 7.28
CA LYS A 57 44.79 10.60 6.73
C LYS A 57 44.63 9.74 5.46
N ALA A 58 43.61 8.86 5.42
CA ALA A 58 43.37 8.05 4.23
C ALA A 58 42.76 8.88 3.08
N PHE A 59 41.98 9.92 3.41
CA PHE A 59 41.43 10.85 2.44
C PHE A 59 42.52 11.72 1.80
N ASP A 60 43.46 12.24 2.60
CA ASP A 60 44.61 13.04 2.10
C ASP A 60 45.53 12.22 1.20
N ASP A 61 45.53 10.91 1.38
CA ASP A 61 46.31 9.98 0.55
C ASP A 61 45.66 9.68 -0.83
N VAL A 62 44.41 10.05 -1.07
CA VAL A 62 43.69 9.79 -2.34
C VAL A 62 44.17 10.80 -3.40
N GLU A 63 44.81 10.29 -4.47
CA GLU A 63 45.37 11.11 -5.57
C GLU A 63 44.25 11.55 -6.57
N THR A 64 43.16 12.12 -6.09
CA THR A 64 42.09 12.64 -6.95
C THR A 64 41.72 14.06 -6.54
N GLU A 65 41.26 14.85 -7.51
CA GLU A 65 40.76 16.20 -7.22
C GLU A 65 39.57 16.15 -6.29
N ALA A 66 39.69 16.79 -5.12
CA ALA A 66 38.62 16.83 -4.11
C ALA A 66 37.51 17.77 -4.57
N LYS A 67 36.28 17.28 -4.54
CA LYS A 67 35.08 18.08 -4.69
C LYS A 67 34.49 18.35 -3.30
N TYR A 68 34.24 19.62 -2.97
CA TYR A 68 33.74 20.02 -1.69
C TYR A 68 32.21 20.15 -1.76
N CYS A 69 31.53 19.42 -0.89
CA CYS A 69 30.07 19.52 -0.70
C CYS A 69 29.78 20.14 0.66
N TYR A 70 28.98 21.19 0.67
CA TYR A 70 28.57 21.89 1.89
C TYR A 70 27.10 21.62 2.15
N THR A 71 26.78 21.16 3.37
CA THR A 71 25.42 21.00 3.84
C THR A 71 25.12 22.03 4.91
N TRP A 72 23.91 22.56 4.88
CA TRP A 72 23.46 23.54 5.85
C TRP A 72 21.98 23.37 6.15
N ASN A 73 21.53 23.83 7.32
CA ASN A 73 20.15 23.73 7.75
C ASN A 73 19.73 25.04 8.44
N TYR A 74 18.44 25.34 8.40
CA TYR A 74 17.89 26.47 9.12
C TYR A 74 17.88 26.21 10.62
N THR A 75 18.33 27.18 11.41
CA THR A 75 18.38 27.08 12.87
C THR A 75 17.09 27.52 13.54
N ASN A 76 16.36 28.46 12.93
CA ASN A 76 15.15 29.05 13.50
C ASN A 76 13.92 28.15 13.20
N ASP A 77 13.07 27.92 14.19
CA ASP A 77 11.87 27.10 14.04
C ASP A 77 10.85 27.67 13.04
N SER A 78 10.77 28.99 12.90
CA SER A 78 9.96 29.65 11.89
C SER A 78 10.43 29.36 10.46
N GLU A 79 11.71 29.10 10.28
CA GLU A 79 12.31 28.76 8.99
C GLU A 79 12.23 27.28 8.68
N LYS A 80 12.26 26.42 9.69
CA LYS A 80 12.06 24.97 9.55
C LYS A 80 10.64 24.60 9.08
N ASN A 81 9.66 25.44 9.42
CA ASN A 81 8.24 25.23 9.12
C ASN A 81 7.73 26.05 7.92
N MET A 82 8.62 26.48 7.03
CA MET A 82 8.23 27.20 5.82
C MET A 82 7.44 26.30 4.87
N SER A 83 6.45 26.89 4.19
CA SER A 83 5.80 26.20 3.08
C SER A 83 6.77 26.00 1.90
N ASP A 84 6.50 25.01 1.05
CA ASP A 84 7.35 24.70 -0.13
C ASP A 84 7.62 25.92 -1.01
N LYS A 85 6.61 26.78 -1.22
CA LYS A 85 6.77 28.04 -1.96
C LYS A 85 7.74 29.02 -1.31
N GLN A 86 7.71 29.12 0.01
CA GLN A 86 8.59 30.02 0.75
C GLN A 86 10.01 29.49 0.76
N LEU A 87 10.14 28.17 0.92
CA LEU A 87 11.42 27.49 0.87
C LEU A 87 12.07 27.66 -0.51
N THR A 88 11.33 27.46 -1.61
CA THR A 88 11.83 27.66 -2.97
C THR A 88 12.34 29.09 -3.17
N LYS A 89 11.54 30.11 -2.86
CA LYS A 89 11.95 31.52 -3.00
C LYS A 89 13.18 31.90 -2.18
N LYS A 90 13.32 31.31 -0.98
CA LYS A 90 14.46 31.59 -0.11
C LYS A 90 15.70 30.89 -0.64
N SER A 91 15.54 29.67 -1.14
CA SER A 91 16.54 28.85 -1.77
C SER A 91 17.09 29.51 -3.03
N GLU A 92 16.24 30.00 -3.94
CA GLU A 92 16.62 30.74 -5.14
C GLU A 92 17.51 31.95 -4.80
N LYS A 93 17.11 32.75 -3.80
CA LYS A 93 17.92 33.88 -3.36
C LYS A 93 19.31 33.49 -2.83
N ILE A 94 19.40 32.36 -2.12
CA ILE A 94 20.68 31.86 -1.61
C ILE A 94 21.52 31.35 -2.77
N GLN A 95 20.91 30.65 -3.71
CA GLN A 95 21.58 30.18 -4.91
C GLN A 95 22.14 31.34 -5.74
N ASP A 96 21.38 32.42 -5.93
CA ASP A 96 21.84 33.63 -6.62
C ASP A 96 23.08 34.22 -5.93
N ILE A 97 23.03 34.39 -4.62
CA ILE A 97 24.16 34.93 -3.84
C ILE A 97 25.40 34.02 -3.95
N LEU A 98 25.23 32.70 -3.90
CA LEU A 98 26.33 31.76 -4.02
C LEU A 98 26.92 31.75 -5.44
N THR A 99 26.08 31.88 -6.45
CA THR A 99 26.52 31.94 -7.85
C THR A 99 27.28 33.22 -8.16
N GLU A 100 26.91 34.34 -7.55
CA GLU A 100 27.64 35.62 -7.69
C GLU A 100 28.99 35.62 -6.96
N SER A 101 29.10 34.90 -5.84
CA SER A 101 30.24 34.93 -4.95
C SER A 101 31.26 33.77 -5.16
N SER A 102 30.85 32.69 -5.80
CA SER A 102 31.65 31.47 -5.95
C SER A 102 31.31 30.69 -7.21
N LEU A 103 32.17 29.75 -7.58
CA LEU A 103 31.90 28.78 -8.64
C LEU A 103 30.97 27.68 -8.08
N LEU A 104 29.67 27.92 -8.14
CA LEU A 104 28.66 26.93 -7.74
C LEU A 104 28.49 25.88 -8.85
N THR A 105 28.80 24.63 -8.54
CA THR A 105 28.68 23.51 -9.50
C THR A 105 27.30 22.90 -9.47
N ASP A 106 26.73 22.75 -8.25
CA ASP A 106 25.39 22.18 -8.05
C ASP A 106 24.77 22.76 -6.77
N TYR A 107 23.43 22.83 -6.73
CA TYR A 107 22.66 23.28 -5.57
C TYR A 107 21.38 22.46 -5.47
N VAL A 108 21.33 21.56 -4.48
CA VAL A 108 20.23 20.61 -4.32
C VAL A 108 19.53 20.80 -2.98
N LEU A 109 18.24 21.01 -3.00
CA LEU A 109 17.43 20.99 -1.79
C LEU A 109 17.24 19.57 -1.29
N GLN A 110 17.15 19.36 0.01
CA GLN A 110 16.92 18.05 0.61
C GLN A 110 15.72 17.31 -0.01
N ARG A 111 14.63 18.03 -0.26
CA ARG A 111 13.42 17.44 -0.88
C ARG A 111 13.60 17.01 -2.33
N ASP A 112 14.59 17.61 -3.03
CA ASP A 112 14.86 17.33 -4.43
C ASP A 112 16.08 16.38 -4.59
N ASN A 113 16.65 15.93 -3.46
CA ASN A 113 17.80 15.03 -3.45
C ASN A 113 17.30 13.57 -3.58
N GLN A 114 17.55 12.98 -4.77
CA GLN A 114 17.12 11.61 -5.07
C GLN A 114 17.77 10.56 -4.17
N ALA A 115 19.05 10.74 -3.80
CA ALA A 115 19.74 9.79 -2.94
C ALA A 115 19.09 9.66 -1.54
N ILE A 116 18.44 10.73 -1.08
CA ILE A 116 17.71 10.77 0.19
C ILE A 116 16.27 10.25 0.00
N ASN A 117 15.54 10.79 -0.99
CA ASN A 117 14.08 10.70 -1.04
C ASN A 117 13.56 9.53 -1.87
N PHE A 118 14.31 9.09 -2.90
CA PHE A 118 13.85 8.08 -3.85
C PHE A 118 13.35 6.80 -3.18
N THR A 119 14.09 6.28 -2.20
CA THR A 119 13.69 5.07 -1.46
C THR A 119 12.34 5.26 -0.74
N GLY A 120 12.15 6.42 -0.10
CA GLY A 120 10.91 6.73 0.62
C GLY A 120 9.72 6.90 -0.33
N GLU A 121 9.94 7.52 -1.48
CA GLU A 121 8.91 7.71 -2.51
C GLU A 121 8.52 6.40 -3.18
N ASP A 122 9.49 5.55 -3.51
CA ASP A 122 9.26 4.22 -4.09
C ASP A 122 8.47 3.32 -3.12
N MET A 123 8.93 3.20 -1.87
CA MET A 123 8.21 2.47 -0.83
C MET A 123 6.82 3.04 -0.56
N GLY A 124 6.67 4.37 -0.62
CA GLY A 124 5.38 5.06 -0.49
C GLY A 124 4.44 4.75 -1.65
N GLY A 125 4.96 4.75 -2.88
CA GLY A 125 4.22 4.39 -4.09
C GLY A 125 3.74 2.94 -4.05
N ASP A 126 4.61 2.00 -3.70
CA ASP A 126 4.28 0.59 -3.52
C ASP A 126 3.20 0.38 -2.46
N MET A 127 3.31 1.08 -1.33
CA MET A 127 2.30 1.03 -0.28
C MET A 127 0.92 1.47 -0.78
N VAL A 128 0.84 2.55 -1.56
CA VAL A 128 -0.42 3.03 -2.14
C VAL A 128 -0.97 1.99 -3.12
N MET A 129 -0.14 1.43 -3.99
CA MET A 129 -0.54 0.40 -4.96
C MET A 129 -1.10 -0.84 -4.27
N VAL A 130 -0.41 -1.34 -3.25
CA VAL A 130 -0.86 -2.50 -2.45
C VAL A 130 -2.17 -2.21 -1.71
N MET A 131 -2.34 -0.99 -1.19
CA MET A 131 -3.59 -0.57 -0.54
C MET A 131 -4.77 -0.53 -1.52
N VAL A 132 -4.58 0.00 -2.73
CA VAL A 132 -5.61 -0.02 -3.77
C VAL A 132 -5.98 -1.46 -4.12
N LEU A 133 -5.00 -2.33 -4.33
CA LEU A 133 -5.23 -3.75 -4.60
C LEU A 133 -5.99 -4.43 -3.46
N LEU A 134 -5.61 -4.16 -2.20
CA LEU A 134 -6.31 -4.66 -1.01
C LEU A 134 -7.79 -4.31 -1.05
N TYR A 135 -8.14 -3.04 -1.30
CA TYR A 135 -9.54 -2.62 -1.32
C TYR A 135 -10.33 -3.18 -2.51
N ILE A 136 -9.70 -3.38 -3.67
CA ILE A 136 -10.32 -4.08 -4.80
C ILE A 136 -10.66 -5.53 -4.41
N VAL A 137 -9.70 -6.25 -3.85
CA VAL A 137 -9.90 -7.65 -3.39
C VAL A 137 -10.98 -7.69 -2.30
N MET A 138 -10.98 -6.72 -1.38
CA MET A 138 -12.01 -6.60 -0.35
C MET A 138 -13.42 -6.41 -0.92
N ALA A 139 -13.57 -5.59 -1.96
CA ALA A 139 -14.86 -5.40 -2.63
C ALA A 139 -15.36 -6.71 -3.26
N ILE A 140 -14.45 -7.47 -3.89
CA ILE A 140 -14.77 -8.79 -4.47
C ILE A 140 -15.19 -9.77 -3.36
N ILE A 141 -14.45 -9.85 -2.27
CA ILE A 141 -14.75 -10.74 -1.14
C ILE A 141 -16.11 -10.36 -0.52
N ALA A 142 -16.36 -9.07 -0.28
CA ALA A 142 -17.63 -8.59 0.26
C ALA A 142 -18.81 -8.96 -0.66
N PHE A 143 -18.64 -8.85 -1.97
CA PHE A 143 -19.64 -9.26 -2.96
C PHE A 143 -19.89 -10.78 -2.91
N VAL A 144 -18.84 -11.59 -2.87
CA VAL A 144 -18.95 -13.06 -2.74
C VAL A 144 -19.65 -13.46 -1.46
N PHE A 145 -19.30 -12.85 -0.32
CA PHE A 145 -20.01 -13.07 0.96
C PHE A 145 -21.47 -12.68 0.86
N GLY A 146 -21.78 -11.58 0.19
CA GLY A 146 -23.17 -11.14 -0.03
C GLY A 146 -23.99 -12.18 -0.80
N ILE A 147 -23.43 -12.72 -1.90
CA ILE A 147 -24.10 -13.76 -2.70
C ILE A 147 -24.25 -15.05 -1.89
N THR A 148 -23.18 -15.50 -1.23
CA THR A 148 -23.18 -16.74 -0.45
C THR A 148 -24.22 -16.67 0.68
N THR A 149 -24.23 -15.56 1.43
CA THR A 149 -25.22 -15.34 2.49
C THR A 149 -26.65 -15.38 1.94
N ARG A 150 -26.88 -14.73 0.82
CA ARG A 150 -28.20 -14.75 0.17
C ARG A 150 -28.61 -16.17 -0.26
N ASN A 151 -27.71 -16.91 -0.89
CA ASN A 151 -27.94 -18.29 -1.32
C ASN A 151 -28.27 -19.20 -0.13
N THR A 152 -27.54 -19.05 0.99
CA THR A 152 -27.84 -19.79 2.24
C THR A 152 -29.25 -19.50 2.73
N ILE A 153 -29.65 -18.23 2.78
CA ILE A 153 -31.03 -17.83 3.19
C ILE A 153 -32.07 -18.40 2.21
N GLU A 154 -31.81 -18.46 0.91
CA GLU A 154 -32.71 -19.03 -0.09
C GLU A 154 -32.83 -20.55 0.07
N GLN A 155 -31.73 -21.25 0.32
CA GLN A 155 -31.72 -22.71 0.55
C GLN A 155 -32.44 -23.10 1.84
N GLU A 156 -32.27 -22.33 2.88
CA GLU A 156 -32.89 -22.59 4.21
C GLU A 156 -34.25 -21.91 4.40
N ALA A 157 -34.85 -21.43 3.31
CA ALA A 157 -36.12 -20.65 3.37
C ALA A 157 -37.25 -21.34 4.13
N GLY A 158 -37.42 -22.66 3.95
CA GLY A 158 -38.43 -23.43 4.64
C GLY A 158 -38.23 -23.45 6.17
N ALA A 159 -36.98 -23.71 6.62
CA ALA A 159 -36.61 -23.68 8.04
C ALA A 159 -36.80 -22.29 8.65
N ILE A 160 -36.32 -21.25 7.95
CA ILE A 160 -36.49 -19.84 8.37
C ILE A 160 -37.97 -19.48 8.48
N GLY A 161 -38.79 -19.88 7.49
CA GLY A 161 -40.23 -19.67 7.49
C GLY A 161 -40.92 -20.31 8.69
N THR A 162 -40.60 -21.57 9.01
CA THR A 162 -41.15 -22.31 10.15
C THR A 162 -40.73 -21.68 11.48
N LEU A 163 -39.45 -21.35 11.67
CA LEU A 163 -38.98 -20.71 12.88
C LEU A 163 -39.64 -19.33 13.11
N ARG A 164 -39.76 -18.54 12.06
CA ARG A 164 -40.41 -17.23 12.13
C ARG A 164 -41.92 -17.35 12.37
N ALA A 165 -42.55 -18.39 11.86
CA ALA A 165 -43.99 -18.67 12.15
C ALA A 165 -44.19 -19.14 13.58
N SER A 166 -43.23 -19.82 14.21
CA SER A 166 -43.25 -20.22 15.63
C SER A 166 -42.87 -19.09 16.60
N GLY A 167 -42.60 -17.87 16.11
CA GLY A 167 -42.40 -16.70 16.95
C GLY A 167 -41.00 -16.13 17.03
N TYR A 168 -40.03 -16.75 16.35
CA TYR A 168 -38.68 -16.18 16.28
C TYR A 168 -38.66 -14.86 15.53
N THR A 169 -37.94 -13.89 16.10
CA THR A 169 -37.82 -12.55 15.53
C THR A 169 -36.85 -12.50 14.36
N LYS A 170 -37.01 -11.49 13.51
CA LYS A 170 -36.02 -11.23 12.44
C LYS A 170 -34.61 -11.02 12.98
N GLN A 171 -34.47 -10.34 14.12
CA GLN A 171 -33.14 -10.02 14.69
C GLN A 171 -32.43 -11.28 15.18
N GLU A 172 -33.14 -12.24 15.74
CA GLU A 172 -32.55 -13.54 16.13
C GLU A 172 -32.04 -14.29 14.92
N MET A 173 -32.76 -14.28 13.81
CA MET A 173 -32.28 -14.87 12.54
C MET A 173 -31.07 -14.14 12.00
N VAL A 174 -31.05 -12.80 11.97
CA VAL A 174 -29.90 -12.02 11.55
C VAL A 174 -28.69 -12.38 12.41
N ARG A 175 -28.85 -12.44 13.74
CA ARG A 175 -27.76 -12.79 14.64
C ARG A 175 -27.21 -14.20 14.37
N HIS A 176 -28.10 -15.17 14.17
CA HIS A 176 -27.72 -16.55 13.90
C HIS A 176 -26.87 -16.67 12.62
N TYR A 177 -27.38 -16.13 11.51
CA TYR A 177 -26.69 -16.21 10.22
C TYR A 177 -25.45 -15.30 10.11
N PHE A 178 -25.30 -14.31 11.00
CA PHE A 178 -24.14 -13.43 11.06
C PHE A 178 -22.95 -14.08 11.75
N VAL A 179 -23.17 -15.00 12.69
CA VAL A 179 -22.09 -15.59 13.50
C VAL A 179 -21.01 -16.26 12.65
N LEU A 180 -21.40 -17.07 11.67
CA LEU A 180 -20.44 -17.81 10.84
C LEU A 180 -19.57 -16.90 9.99
N PRO A 181 -20.09 -15.94 9.18
CA PRO A 181 -19.27 -14.98 8.47
C PRO A 181 -18.36 -14.15 9.38
N ALA A 182 -18.87 -13.74 10.55
CA ALA A 182 -18.08 -12.97 11.51
C ALA A 182 -16.91 -13.79 12.07
N LEU A 183 -17.15 -15.05 12.43
CA LEU A 183 -16.13 -15.96 12.95
C LEU A 183 -15.03 -16.20 11.89
N ILE A 184 -15.43 -16.50 10.66
CA ILE A 184 -14.47 -16.73 9.54
C ILE A 184 -13.61 -15.47 9.31
N THR A 185 -14.25 -14.31 9.26
CA THR A 185 -13.53 -13.03 9.07
C THR A 185 -12.55 -12.77 10.20
N PHE A 186 -12.95 -13.01 11.44
CA PHE A 186 -12.08 -12.83 12.61
C PHE A 186 -10.88 -13.77 12.58
N ILE A 187 -11.10 -15.06 12.32
CA ILE A 187 -10.03 -16.07 12.21
C ILE A 187 -9.06 -15.69 11.07
N ALA A 188 -9.60 -15.32 9.91
CA ALA A 188 -8.79 -14.90 8.76
C ALA A 188 -7.96 -13.65 9.09
N ALA A 189 -8.52 -12.68 9.81
CA ALA A 189 -7.81 -11.48 10.25
C ALA A 189 -6.66 -11.82 11.21
N VAL A 190 -6.88 -12.73 12.16
CA VAL A 190 -5.83 -13.18 13.11
C VAL A 190 -4.72 -13.90 12.36
N ILE A 191 -5.05 -14.86 11.50
CA ILE A 191 -4.06 -15.60 10.70
C ILE A 191 -3.29 -14.66 9.79
N GLY A 192 -3.97 -13.73 9.10
CA GLY A 192 -3.35 -12.74 8.22
C GLY A 192 -2.35 -11.86 8.96
N ASN A 193 -2.69 -11.39 10.16
CA ASN A 193 -1.77 -10.60 10.99
C ASN A 193 -0.55 -11.43 11.43
N ILE A 194 -0.76 -12.66 11.90
CA ILE A 194 0.35 -13.54 12.28
C ILE A 194 1.30 -13.75 11.10
N LEU A 195 0.78 -14.12 9.94
CA LEU A 195 1.59 -14.33 8.73
C LEU A 195 2.28 -13.04 8.27
N GLY A 196 1.60 -11.91 8.32
CA GLY A 196 2.13 -10.60 7.97
C GLY A 196 3.35 -10.23 8.83
N TYR A 197 3.19 -10.33 10.16
CA TYR A 197 4.26 -9.95 11.11
C TYR A 197 5.34 -11.02 11.32
N THR A 198 5.16 -12.25 10.86
CA THR A 198 6.17 -13.32 11.02
C THR A 198 6.91 -13.63 9.73
N VAL A 199 6.20 -13.91 8.65
CA VAL A 199 6.77 -14.42 7.39
C VAL A 199 6.86 -13.31 6.33
N MET A 200 5.74 -12.66 6.01
CA MET A 200 5.67 -11.74 4.88
C MET A 200 6.54 -10.49 5.06
N LYS A 201 6.72 -10.02 6.29
CA LYS A 201 7.61 -8.88 6.57
C LYS A 201 9.04 -9.11 6.09
N PHE A 202 9.58 -10.32 6.30
CA PHE A 202 10.95 -10.63 5.88
C PHE A 202 11.05 -10.75 4.36
N TYR A 203 10.04 -11.33 3.73
CA TYR A 203 9.98 -11.43 2.28
C TYR A 203 9.96 -10.03 1.63
N VAL A 204 9.07 -9.15 2.10
CA VAL A 204 8.99 -7.77 1.58
C VAL A 204 10.26 -6.99 1.92
N ALA A 205 10.78 -7.11 3.16
CA ALA A 205 12.02 -6.47 3.53
C ALA A 205 13.18 -6.89 2.61
N SER A 206 13.32 -8.17 2.28
CA SER A 206 14.40 -8.65 1.40
C SER A 206 14.39 -8.02 0.00
N MET A 207 13.22 -7.66 -0.52
CA MET A 207 13.11 -6.97 -1.81
C MET A 207 13.74 -5.57 -1.74
N TYR A 208 13.44 -4.81 -0.68
CA TYR A 208 14.00 -3.47 -0.50
C TYR A 208 15.49 -3.50 -0.12
N TYR A 209 15.92 -4.46 0.70
CA TYR A 209 17.33 -4.63 1.06
C TYR A 209 18.19 -5.11 -0.12
N GLY A 210 17.59 -5.78 -1.10
CA GLY A 210 18.24 -6.11 -2.36
C GLY A 210 18.38 -4.95 -3.34
N SER A 211 17.66 -3.83 -3.10
CA SER A 211 17.65 -2.68 -4.00
C SER A 211 18.29 -1.42 -3.39
N TYR A 212 18.17 -1.25 -2.07
CA TYR A 212 18.53 -0.02 -1.36
C TYR A 212 19.56 -0.27 -0.25
N SER A 213 20.36 0.75 0.04
CA SER A 213 21.31 0.76 1.16
C SER A 213 20.59 1.17 2.46
N LEU A 214 19.96 0.21 3.11
CA LEU A 214 19.14 0.45 4.29
C LEU A 214 19.85 0.08 5.59
N PRO A 215 19.53 0.74 6.72
CA PRO A 215 20.03 0.36 8.04
C PRO A 215 19.43 -1.00 8.47
N THR A 216 19.96 -1.57 9.55
CA THR A 216 19.49 -2.85 10.08
C THR A 216 17.97 -2.87 10.30
N TYR A 217 17.31 -3.91 9.80
CA TYR A 217 15.86 -4.06 9.89
C TYR A 217 15.38 -4.21 11.34
N VAL A 218 14.49 -3.34 11.75
CA VAL A 218 13.83 -3.40 13.07
C VAL A 218 12.32 -3.38 12.87
N THR A 219 11.65 -4.44 13.33
CA THR A 219 10.19 -4.52 13.28
C THR A 219 9.57 -3.53 14.26
N LYS A 220 8.76 -2.61 13.76
CA LYS A 220 7.94 -1.71 14.58
C LYS A 220 6.46 -1.96 14.28
N TRP A 221 5.64 -2.01 15.35
CA TRP A 221 4.20 -2.09 15.18
C TRP A 221 3.64 -0.71 14.76
N ASN A 222 2.76 -0.72 13.77
CA ASN A 222 2.14 0.50 13.24
C ASN A 222 0.62 0.40 13.37
N ALA A 223 0.03 1.24 14.24
CA ALA A 223 -1.41 1.26 14.49
C ALA A 223 -2.21 1.63 13.23
N ASN A 224 -1.73 2.60 12.44
CA ASN A 224 -2.42 3.01 11.22
C ASN A 224 -2.45 1.87 10.19
N ALA A 225 -1.35 1.17 10.00
CA ALA A 225 -1.30 -0.01 9.12
C ALA A 225 -2.31 -1.07 9.60
N PHE A 226 -2.35 -1.39 10.89
CA PHE A 226 -3.30 -2.34 11.46
C PHE A 226 -4.77 -1.91 11.23
N ILE A 227 -5.09 -0.64 11.43
CA ILE A 227 -6.45 -0.12 11.16
C ILE A 227 -6.81 -0.27 9.69
N LEU A 228 -5.93 0.14 8.77
CA LEU A 228 -6.19 0.14 7.34
C LEU A 228 -6.27 -1.29 6.76
N THR A 229 -5.46 -2.22 7.26
CA THR A 229 -5.38 -3.59 6.70
C THR A 229 -6.22 -4.63 7.43
N THR A 230 -6.69 -4.32 8.64
CA THR A 230 -7.44 -5.29 9.47
C THR A 230 -8.79 -4.74 9.89
N VAL A 231 -8.83 -3.59 10.57
CA VAL A 231 -10.07 -3.07 11.16
C VAL A 231 -11.06 -2.64 10.08
N ILE A 232 -10.61 -1.82 9.13
CA ILE A 232 -11.49 -1.35 8.03
C ILE A 232 -12.00 -2.52 7.17
N PRO A 233 -11.18 -3.47 6.70
CA PRO A 233 -11.65 -4.68 6.04
C PRO A 233 -12.70 -5.45 6.83
N CYS A 234 -12.49 -5.72 8.11
CA CYS A 234 -13.48 -6.41 8.94
C CYS A 234 -14.81 -5.65 9.01
N ILE A 235 -14.76 -4.33 9.20
CA ILE A 235 -15.97 -3.49 9.23
C ILE A 235 -16.73 -3.56 7.91
N ILE A 236 -16.03 -3.51 6.77
CA ILE A 236 -16.66 -3.61 5.44
C ILE A 236 -17.37 -4.94 5.27
N VAL A 237 -16.71 -6.08 5.57
CA VAL A 237 -17.32 -7.40 5.46
C VAL A 237 -18.53 -7.54 6.39
N PHE A 238 -18.41 -7.09 7.64
CA PHE A 238 -19.51 -7.13 8.60
C PHE A 238 -20.69 -6.26 8.16
N ALA A 239 -20.43 -5.04 7.70
CA ALA A 239 -21.47 -4.14 7.21
C ALA A 239 -22.22 -4.74 6.01
N VAL A 240 -21.49 -5.25 5.01
CA VAL A 240 -22.10 -5.87 3.82
C VAL A 240 -22.91 -7.10 4.21
N THR A 241 -22.38 -7.97 5.06
CA THR A 241 -23.09 -9.16 5.54
C THR A 241 -24.36 -8.79 6.29
N LEU A 242 -24.29 -7.82 7.19
CA LEU A 242 -25.48 -7.34 7.93
C LEU A 242 -26.54 -6.71 7.00
N ILE A 243 -26.10 -5.92 6.02
CA ILE A 243 -27.02 -5.32 5.03
C ILE A 243 -27.71 -6.43 4.25
N VAL A 244 -26.97 -7.41 3.73
CA VAL A 244 -27.53 -8.51 2.95
C VAL A 244 -28.49 -9.35 3.78
N LEU A 245 -28.13 -9.72 5.01
CA LEU A 245 -29.00 -10.45 5.94
C LEU A 245 -30.28 -9.67 6.22
N ASN A 246 -30.17 -8.38 6.54
CA ASN A 246 -31.33 -7.55 6.80
C ASN A 246 -32.27 -7.40 5.61
N LEU A 247 -31.72 -7.33 4.40
CA LEU A 247 -32.50 -7.28 3.16
C LEU A 247 -33.16 -8.62 2.84
N SER A 248 -32.41 -9.73 2.94
CA SER A 248 -32.89 -11.08 2.63
C SER A 248 -33.97 -11.55 3.63
N LEU A 249 -33.82 -11.26 4.92
CA LEU A 249 -34.75 -11.63 5.96
C LEU A 249 -35.93 -10.64 6.13
N ARG A 250 -36.09 -9.66 5.24
CA ARG A 250 -37.21 -8.72 5.28
C ARG A 250 -38.53 -9.33 4.77
N ILE A 251 -38.46 -10.48 4.13
CA ILE A 251 -39.56 -11.21 3.54
C ILE A 251 -40.47 -11.78 4.66
N SER A 252 -41.80 -11.91 4.40
CA SER A 252 -42.74 -12.45 5.37
C SER A 252 -42.56 -13.96 5.59
N PRO A 253 -42.92 -14.52 6.78
CA PRO A 253 -42.81 -15.96 7.02
C PRO A 253 -43.56 -16.82 5.99
N LEU A 254 -44.74 -16.35 5.54
CA LEU A 254 -45.54 -17.04 4.52
C LEU A 254 -44.82 -17.11 3.17
N GLN A 255 -44.10 -16.04 2.77
CA GLN A 255 -43.33 -16.03 1.53
C GLN A 255 -42.10 -16.97 1.61
N PHE A 256 -41.47 -17.09 2.78
CA PHE A 256 -40.45 -18.08 3.02
C PHE A 256 -40.96 -19.52 2.86
N LEU A 257 -42.10 -19.83 3.48
CA LEU A 257 -42.71 -21.16 3.36
C LEU A 257 -43.17 -21.51 1.94
N ARG A 258 -43.56 -20.52 1.16
CA ARG A 258 -43.94 -20.70 -0.26
C ARG A 258 -42.75 -20.67 -1.21
N HIS A 259 -41.55 -20.51 -0.73
CA HIS A 259 -40.34 -20.28 -1.55
C HIS A 259 -40.47 -19.10 -2.55
N ASP A 260 -41.38 -18.14 -2.25
CA ASP A 260 -41.61 -16.96 -3.07
C ASP A 260 -40.67 -15.82 -2.59
N LEU A 261 -39.36 -16.06 -2.76
CA LEU A 261 -38.31 -15.19 -2.27
C LEU A 261 -37.96 -14.04 -3.26
N LYS A 262 -38.41 -14.17 -4.49
CA LYS A 262 -38.24 -13.10 -5.50
C LYS A 262 -39.38 -12.10 -5.31
N LYS A 263 -39.04 -10.85 -4.95
CA LYS A 263 -40.00 -9.76 -5.14
C LYS A 263 -40.44 -9.81 -6.59
N ASN A 264 -41.73 -10.10 -6.84
CA ASN A 264 -42.35 -9.86 -8.14
C ASN A 264 -42.21 -8.36 -8.40
N LYS A 265 -41.08 -7.96 -9.00
CA LYS A 265 -41.03 -6.67 -9.66
C LYS A 265 -42.11 -6.75 -10.72
N LYS A 266 -43.24 -6.05 -10.49
CA LYS A 266 -44.17 -5.80 -11.58
C LYS A 266 -43.36 -5.38 -12.73
N SER A 267 -43.15 -6.26 -13.73
CA SER A 267 -42.35 -5.94 -14.89
C SER A 267 -43.08 -4.77 -15.54
N LYS A 268 -42.52 -3.57 -15.41
CA LYS A 268 -43.04 -2.44 -16.15
C LYS A 268 -42.88 -2.82 -17.61
N VAL A 269 -43.99 -3.10 -18.27
CA VAL A 269 -44.02 -3.40 -19.70
C VAL A 269 -43.33 -2.23 -20.40
N VAL A 270 -42.13 -2.46 -20.88
CA VAL A 270 -41.38 -1.44 -21.61
C VAL A 270 -42.18 -1.18 -22.89
N LYS A 271 -42.72 0.03 -23.01
CA LYS A 271 -43.39 0.49 -24.25
C LYS A 271 -42.32 0.64 -25.31
N LEU A 272 -42.20 -0.39 -26.15
CA LEU A 272 -41.29 -0.37 -27.29
C LEU A 272 -42.00 0.32 -28.47
N PRO A 273 -41.26 1.11 -29.28
CA PRO A 273 -41.77 1.69 -30.53
C PRO A 273 -42.25 0.60 -31.50
N ASN A 274 -43.01 0.98 -32.52
CA ASN A 274 -43.57 0.05 -33.50
C ASN A 274 -42.51 -0.52 -34.45
N PHE A 275 -41.63 -1.38 -33.91
CA PHE A 275 -40.68 -2.17 -34.70
C PHE A 275 -41.36 -3.44 -35.27
N LYS A 276 -40.77 -4.01 -36.36
CA LYS A 276 -41.15 -5.32 -36.89
C LYS A 276 -41.17 -6.38 -35.79
N PHE A 277 -42.11 -7.33 -35.83
CA PHE A 277 -42.34 -8.32 -34.78
C PHE A 277 -41.07 -9.01 -34.25
N LYS A 278 -40.16 -9.44 -35.15
CA LYS A 278 -38.90 -10.12 -34.76
C LYS A 278 -37.97 -9.23 -33.89
N THR A 279 -37.84 -7.96 -34.24
CA THR A 279 -37.01 -7.01 -33.52
C THR A 279 -37.65 -6.66 -32.18
N ARG A 280 -38.98 -6.48 -32.14
CA ARG A 280 -39.74 -6.20 -30.92
C ARG A 280 -39.69 -7.37 -29.94
N PHE A 281 -39.73 -8.60 -30.44
CA PHE A 281 -39.62 -9.82 -29.61
C PHE A 281 -38.21 -9.95 -29.00
N ARG A 282 -37.16 -9.75 -29.80
CA ARG A 282 -35.74 -9.80 -29.29
C ARG A 282 -35.50 -8.71 -28.21
N LEU A 283 -35.94 -7.49 -28.49
CA LEU A 283 -35.80 -6.39 -27.50
C LEU A 283 -36.59 -6.68 -26.21
N ARG A 284 -37.76 -7.29 -26.28
CA ARG A 284 -38.53 -7.67 -25.09
C ARG A 284 -37.80 -8.71 -24.25
N ILE A 285 -37.18 -9.72 -24.84
CA ILE A 285 -36.40 -10.72 -24.12
C ILE A 285 -35.22 -10.06 -23.41
N ILE A 286 -34.50 -9.15 -24.07
CA ILE A 286 -33.32 -8.46 -23.52
C ILE A 286 -33.72 -7.53 -22.35
N PHE A 287 -34.87 -6.85 -22.41
CA PHE A 287 -35.29 -5.91 -21.37
C PHE A 287 -36.18 -6.54 -20.27
N GLN A 288 -36.59 -7.79 -20.41
CA GLN A 288 -37.40 -8.52 -19.40
C GLN A 288 -36.58 -9.47 -18.51
N ASN A 289 -35.35 -9.79 -18.89
CA ASN A 289 -34.39 -10.54 -18.06
C ASN A 289 -33.43 -9.54 -17.40
#